data_afb2c4217099b3c9ba3a4fc19ee8e3d7
#
_entry.id   afb2c4217099b3c9ba3a4fc19ee8e3d7
#
_cell.length_a   1.000
_cell.length_b   1.000
_cell.length_c   1.000
_cell.angle_alpha   90.00
_cell.angle_beta   90.00
_cell.angle_gamma   90.00
#
_symmetry.space_group_name_H-M   'P 1'
#
loop_
_entity.id
_entity.type
_entity.pdbx_description
1 polymer ?
#
loop_
_entity_poly.entity_id
_entity_poly.type
_entity_poly.pdbx_seq_one_letter_code
_entity_poly.pdbx_strand_id
1 'polypeptide(L)'
;MNSRNIDWKRAAIKHARRTGAHVTTPFETAMPLRGELLSKYAQFYATFWGNGHVPRRTLELCRRRIAAIHDCAAEWSIEDAAAALSAAEADQVRHGRFSTFTEVERAALAVAEKIPFLHHDIDDGDVERIRSGLGEAGTVTLMTALAFFDATARLRIIMNAPVHPAILTDTPLRDGELY
;
A
#
# COMPACT_ATOMS: atom_id res chain seq x y z
N MET A 1 -12.21 0.43 32.73
CA MET A 1 -10.93 0.13 32.05
C MET A 1 -10.46 1.40 31.35
N ASN A 2 -9.38 1.99 31.85
CA ASN A 2 -8.87 3.26 31.36
C ASN A 2 -8.07 2.98 30.08
N SER A 3 -8.65 3.19 28.90
CA SER A 3 -7.92 3.18 27.64
C SER A 3 -6.91 4.34 27.71
N ARG A 4 -5.66 4.04 27.95
CA ARG A 4 -4.58 5.01 27.81
C ARG A 4 -4.57 5.43 26.34
N ASN A 5 -5.19 6.55 26.09
CA ASN A 5 -5.13 7.19 24.77
C ASN A 5 -3.66 7.59 24.57
N ILE A 6 -2.91 6.74 23.87
CA ILE A 6 -1.51 7.02 23.56
C ILE A 6 -1.53 8.18 22.58
N ASP A 7 -1.05 9.33 23.02
CA ASP A 7 -0.91 10.50 22.16
C ASP A 7 0.27 10.31 21.17
N TRP A 8 0.02 9.54 20.12
CA TRP A 8 0.99 9.24 19.07
C TRP A 8 1.55 10.51 18.43
N LYS A 9 0.71 11.55 18.27
CA LYS A 9 1.14 12.82 17.69
C LYS A 9 2.20 13.48 18.58
N ARG A 10 1.97 13.48 19.89
CA ARG A 10 2.90 14.05 20.87
C ARG A 10 4.21 13.25 20.96
N ALA A 11 4.11 11.92 20.94
CA ALA A 11 5.27 11.03 20.95
C ALA A 11 6.10 11.20 19.66
N ALA A 12 5.46 11.26 18.50
CA ALA A 12 6.09 11.48 17.21
C ALA A 12 6.83 12.83 17.14
N ILE A 13 6.17 13.93 17.56
CA ILE A 13 6.79 15.26 17.61
C ILE A 13 8.01 15.27 18.53
N LYS A 14 7.92 14.63 19.70
CA LYS A 14 9.04 14.53 20.64
C LYS A 14 10.23 13.77 20.04
N HIS A 15 9.95 12.68 19.30
CA HIS A 15 10.98 11.92 18.62
C HIS A 15 11.65 12.76 17.51
N ALA A 16 10.87 13.37 16.63
CA ALA A 16 11.36 14.20 15.54
C ALA A 16 12.25 15.36 16.04
N ARG A 17 11.84 16.04 17.11
CA ARG A 17 12.66 17.11 17.74
C ARG A 17 13.99 16.59 18.26
N ARG A 18 14.04 15.37 18.81
CA ARG A 18 15.27 14.77 19.33
C ARG A 18 16.22 14.31 18.24
N THR A 19 15.69 13.85 17.11
CA THR A 19 16.48 13.33 15.99
C THR A 19 16.78 14.39 14.93
N GLY A 20 16.19 15.58 15.03
CA GLY A 20 16.28 16.64 13.99
C GLY A 20 15.52 16.31 12.71
N ALA A 21 14.70 15.25 12.72
CA ALA A 21 13.91 14.86 11.56
C ALA A 21 12.81 15.89 11.25
N HIS A 22 12.56 16.17 9.97
CA HIS A 22 11.40 16.94 9.56
C HIS A 22 10.11 16.17 9.89
N VAL A 23 9.20 16.82 10.60
CA VAL A 23 7.88 16.24 10.91
C VAL A 23 7.01 16.37 9.67
N THR A 24 6.89 15.30 8.91
CA THR A 24 6.12 15.29 7.67
C THR A 24 4.72 14.70 7.85
N THR A 25 4.57 13.54 8.45
CA THR A 25 3.27 12.91 8.73
C THR A 25 3.25 12.18 10.07
N PRO A 26 2.06 11.95 10.69
CA PRO A 26 1.98 11.12 11.89
C PRO A 26 2.47 9.68 11.70
N PHE A 27 2.25 9.07 10.55
CA PHE A 27 2.75 7.73 10.25
C PHE A 27 4.27 7.71 10.18
N GLU A 28 4.87 8.58 9.36
CA GLU A 28 6.32 8.65 9.13
C GLU A 28 7.08 9.15 10.36
N THR A 29 6.43 9.87 11.26
CA THR A 29 7.03 10.27 12.54
C THR A 29 6.78 9.29 13.68
N ALA A 30 5.73 8.48 13.60
CA ALA A 30 5.43 7.47 14.61
C ALA A 30 6.25 6.18 14.40
N MET A 31 6.37 5.71 13.15
CA MET A 31 7.09 4.47 12.83
C MET A 31 8.56 4.49 13.28
N PRO A 32 9.33 5.58 13.13
CA PRO A 32 10.70 5.66 13.63
C PRO A 32 10.85 5.54 15.15
N LEU A 33 9.79 5.68 15.94
CA LEU A 33 9.81 5.38 17.37
C LEU A 33 10.16 3.90 17.66
N ARG A 34 9.95 3.05 16.66
CA ARG A 34 10.29 1.63 16.67
C ARG A 34 11.12 1.31 15.42
N GLY A 35 12.38 1.80 15.41
CA GLY A 35 13.26 1.73 14.24
C GLY A 35 13.46 0.32 13.66
N GLU A 36 13.53 -0.72 14.51
CA GLU A 36 13.60 -2.11 14.04
C GLU A 36 12.30 -2.54 13.34
N LEU A 37 11.14 -2.15 13.87
CA LEU A 37 9.85 -2.44 13.26
C LEU A 37 9.73 -1.73 11.89
N LEU A 38 10.13 -0.47 11.83
CA LEU A 38 10.16 0.31 10.61
C LEU A 38 11.05 -0.35 9.56
N SER A 39 12.26 -0.75 9.93
CA SER A 39 13.19 -1.42 9.01
C SER A 39 12.61 -2.72 8.43
N LYS A 40 12.02 -3.57 9.28
CA LYS A 40 11.37 -4.81 8.82
C LYS A 40 10.15 -4.56 7.94
N TYR A 41 9.35 -3.56 8.30
CA TYR A 41 8.22 -3.12 7.47
C TYR A 41 8.68 -2.69 6.08
N ALA A 42 9.73 -1.87 6.02
CA ALA A 42 10.29 -1.39 4.76
C ALA A 42 10.82 -2.52 3.89
N GLN A 43 11.63 -3.40 4.47
CA GLN A 43 12.20 -4.54 3.78
C GLN A 43 11.10 -5.44 3.23
N PHE A 44 10.09 -5.74 4.03
CA PHE A 44 8.96 -6.57 3.59
C PHE A 44 8.18 -5.90 2.46
N TYR A 45 7.86 -4.62 2.60
CA TYR A 45 7.18 -3.85 1.56
C TYR A 45 7.96 -3.84 0.24
N ALA A 46 9.29 -3.63 0.32
CA ALA A 46 10.16 -3.62 -0.85
C ALA A 46 10.18 -4.95 -1.62
N THR A 47 9.96 -6.08 -0.94
CA THR A 47 9.96 -7.39 -1.61
C THR A 47 8.88 -7.53 -2.67
N PHE A 48 7.77 -6.79 -2.59
CA PHE A 48 6.70 -6.87 -3.57
C PHE A 48 7.06 -6.15 -4.88
N TRP A 49 7.83 -5.08 -4.80
CA TRP A 49 8.06 -4.15 -5.92
C TRP A 49 9.24 -4.51 -6.81
N GLY A 50 10.20 -5.28 -6.31
CA GLY A 50 11.48 -5.55 -6.97
C GLY A 50 11.69 -6.98 -7.46
N ASN A 51 10.75 -7.91 -7.20
CA ASN A 51 10.99 -9.35 -7.44
C ASN A 51 10.62 -9.84 -8.85
N GLY A 52 9.94 -9.04 -9.66
CA GLY A 52 9.53 -9.38 -11.02
C GLY A 52 8.40 -10.42 -11.14
N HIS A 53 7.86 -10.95 -10.02
CA HIS A 53 6.77 -11.93 -10.05
C HIS A 53 5.40 -11.29 -10.37
N VAL A 54 5.20 -10.05 -9.97
CA VAL A 54 4.01 -9.27 -10.30
C VAL A 54 4.45 -7.98 -10.99
N PRO A 55 3.84 -7.61 -12.14
CA PRO A 55 4.14 -6.35 -12.77
C PRO A 55 3.89 -5.18 -11.81
N ARG A 56 4.84 -4.27 -11.74
CA ARG A 56 4.78 -3.09 -10.87
C ARG A 56 3.49 -2.30 -11.05
N ARG A 57 3.03 -2.18 -12.29
CA ARG A 57 1.77 -1.56 -12.65
C ARG A 57 0.56 -2.26 -11.99
N THR A 58 0.53 -3.58 -12.00
CA THR A 58 -0.56 -4.35 -11.37
C THR A 58 -0.59 -4.13 -9.85
N LEU A 59 0.56 -4.11 -9.19
CA LEU A 59 0.66 -3.79 -7.77
C LEU A 59 0.12 -2.39 -7.47
N GLU A 60 0.51 -1.39 -8.26
CA GLU A 60 0.08 0.00 -8.06
C GLU A 60 -1.43 0.18 -8.28
N LEU A 61 -2.01 -0.45 -9.30
CA LEU A 61 -3.46 -0.47 -9.53
C LEU A 61 -4.20 -1.00 -8.30
N CYS A 62 -3.75 -2.15 -7.77
CA CYS A 62 -4.37 -2.79 -6.60
C CYS A 62 -4.18 -1.96 -5.32
N ARG A 63 -2.99 -1.44 -5.07
CA ARG A 63 -2.71 -0.58 -3.92
C ARG A 63 -3.62 0.65 -3.92
N ARG A 64 -3.72 1.34 -5.05
CA ARG A 64 -4.60 2.52 -5.19
C ARG A 64 -6.07 2.14 -5.06
N ARG A 65 -6.49 0.97 -5.58
CA ARG A 65 -7.87 0.50 -5.38
C ARG A 65 -8.20 0.29 -3.91
N ILE A 66 -7.35 -0.38 -3.16
CA ILE A 66 -7.51 -0.59 -1.72
C ILE A 66 -7.52 0.77 -0.98
N ALA A 67 -6.63 1.68 -1.34
CA ALA A 67 -6.63 3.02 -0.78
C ALA A 67 -7.95 3.78 -1.02
N ALA A 68 -8.53 3.64 -2.22
CA ALA A 68 -9.82 4.24 -2.56
C ALA A 68 -10.98 3.62 -1.77
N ILE A 69 -11.00 2.30 -1.58
CA ILE A 69 -12.03 1.60 -0.80
C ILE A 69 -12.03 2.05 0.66
N HIS A 70 -10.85 2.27 1.23
CA HIS A 70 -10.68 2.75 2.59
C HIS A 70 -10.84 4.28 2.75
N ASP A 71 -11.01 5.00 1.66
CA ASP A 71 -10.92 6.47 1.63
C ASP A 71 -9.62 6.98 2.30
N CYS A 72 -8.52 6.24 2.10
CA CYS A 72 -7.22 6.58 2.64
C CYS A 72 -6.50 7.57 1.71
N ALA A 73 -6.71 8.86 1.91
CA ALA A 73 -6.12 9.91 1.09
C ALA A 73 -4.59 9.86 1.11
N ALA A 74 -3.98 9.48 2.24
CA ALA A 74 -2.53 9.37 2.37
C ALA A 74 -1.95 8.29 1.43
N GLU A 75 -2.54 7.07 1.41
CA GLU A 75 -2.13 6.02 0.48
C GLU A 75 -2.48 6.35 -0.98
N TRP A 76 -3.62 6.99 -1.20
CA TRP A 76 -4.03 7.38 -2.54
C TRP A 76 -3.08 8.39 -3.18
N SER A 77 -2.54 9.34 -2.41
CA SER A 77 -1.65 10.39 -2.89
C SER A 77 -0.25 9.91 -3.26
N ILE A 78 0.14 8.72 -2.80
CA ILE A 78 1.42 8.10 -3.18
C ILE A 78 1.29 7.57 -4.61
N GLU A 79 2.25 7.91 -5.46
CA GLU A 79 2.29 7.48 -6.86
C GLU A 79 3.60 6.77 -7.17
N ASP A 80 3.50 5.56 -7.71
CA ASP A 80 4.66 4.90 -8.31
C ASP A 80 4.83 5.36 -9.76
N ALA A 81 5.75 6.29 -10.00
CA ALA A 81 6.03 6.80 -11.34
C ALA A 81 6.41 5.69 -12.33
N ALA A 82 7.08 4.63 -11.86
CA ALA A 82 7.47 3.49 -12.71
C ALA A 82 6.28 2.59 -13.12
N ALA A 83 5.12 2.71 -12.43
CA ALA A 83 3.89 2.05 -12.84
C ALA A 83 3.22 2.71 -14.05
N ALA A 84 3.58 3.95 -14.36
CA ALA A 84 3.14 4.73 -15.52
C ALA A 84 1.60 4.77 -15.68
N LEU A 85 0.85 4.98 -14.58
CA LEU A 85 -0.60 5.14 -14.64
C LEU A 85 -0.97 6.53 -15.10
N SER A 86 -1.85 6.61 -16.11
CA SER A 86 -2.46 7.87 -16.50
C SER A 86 -3.50 8.36 -15.49
N ALA A 87 -3.80 9.65 -15.49
CA ALA A 87 -4.86 10.23 -14.66
C ALA A 87 -6.24 9.59 -14.95
N ALA A 88 -6.53 9.22 -16.20
CA ALA A 88 -7.77 8.54 -16.57
C ALA A 88 -7.87 7.13 -15.97
N GLU A 89 -6.77 6.36 -15.98
CA GLU A 89 -6.73 5.04 -15.36
C GLU A 89 -6.84 5.13 -13.84
N ALA A 90 -6.17 6.10 -13.22
CA ALA A 90 -6.30 6.36 -11.79
C ALA A 90 -7.77 6.67 -11.42
N ASP A 91 -8.47 7.49 -12.22
CA ASP A 91 -9.89 7.78 -12.02
C ASP A 91 -10.75 6.50 -12.16
N GLN A 92 -10.49 5.67 -13.16
CA GLN A 92 -11.17 4.39 -13.33
C GLN A 92 -10.98 3.47 -12.12
N VAL A 93 -9.75 3.34 -11.62
CA VAL A 93 -9.43 2.56 -10.42
C VAL A 93 -10.17 3.10 -9.20
N ARG A 94 -10.21 4.42 -9.03
CA ARG A 94 -10.91 5.06 -7.92
C ARG A 94 -12.38 4.68 -7.87
N HIS A 95 -13.03 4.62 -9.04
CA HIS A 95 -14.46 4.37 -9.17
C HIS A 95 -14.83 2.91 -9.47
N GLY A 96 -13.87 1.96 -9.40
CA GLY A 96 -14.14 0.54 -9.64
C GLY A 96 -14.51 0.21 -11.11
N ARG A 97 -13.98 0.96 -12.07
CA ARG A 97 -14.26 0.76 -13.49
C ARG A 97 -13.08 0.09 -14.18
N PHE A 98 -13.14 -1.22 -14.38
CA PHE A 98 -11.98 -2.01 -14.80
C PHE A 98 -12.03 -2.54 -16.23
N SER A 99 -13.02 -2.16 -17.02
CA SER A 99 -13.25 -2.75 -18.37
C SER A 99 -12.10 -2.54 -19.37
N THR A 100 -11.27 -1.51 -19.18
CA THR A 100 -10.18 -1.14 -20.08
C THR A 100 -8.83 -1.80 -19.71
N PHE A 101 -8.74 -2.40 -18.53
CA PHE A 101 -7.52 -3.05 -18.07
C PHE A 101 -7.35 -4.45 -18.67
N THR A 102 -6.14 -4.96 -18.67
CA THR A 102 -5.85 -6.33 -19.14
C THR A 102 -6.56 -7.37 -18.28
N GLU A 103 -6.67 -8.59 -18.78
CA GLU A 103 -7.36 -9.67 -18.06
C GLU A 103 -6.72 -9.93 -16.68
N VAL A 104 -5.40 -9.99 -16.63
CA VAL A 104 -4.65 -10.17 -15.37
C VAL A 104 -4.85 -9.00 -14.42
N GLU A 105 -4.83 -7.75 -14.90
CA GLU A 105 -5.09 -6.58 -14.08
C GLU A 105 -6.52 -6.57 -13.53
N ARG A 106 -7.50 -6.96 -14.35
CA ARG A 106 -8.90 -7.10 -13.91
C ARG A 106 -9.06 -8.18 -12.84
N ALA A 107 -8.41 -9.33 -13.01
CA ALA A 107 -8.44 -10.40 -12.01
C ALA A 107 -7.82 -9.92 -10.68
N ALA A 108 -6.67 -9.25 -10.74
CA ALA A 108 -6.01 -8.68 -9.58
C ALA A 108 -6.87 -7.62 -8.87
N LEU A 109 -7.48 -6.71 -9.64
CA LEU A 109 -8.36 -5.66 -9.12
C LEU A 109 -9.64 -6.23 -8.49
N ALA A 110 -10.22 -7.29 -9.07
CA ALA A 110 -11.40 -7.95 -8.53
C ALA A 110 -11.11 -8.55 -7.14
N VAL A 111 -9.95 -9.16 -6.94
CA VAL A 111 -9.52 -9.63 -5.62
C VAL A 111 -9.18 -8.48 -4.69
N ALA A 112 -8.51 -7.44 -5.18
CA ALA A 112 -8.21 -6.24 -4.39
C ALA A 112 -9.48 -5.57 -3.83
N GLU A 113 -10.61 -5.64 -4.55
CA GLU A 113 -11.91 -5.15 -4.06
C GLU A 113 -12.47 -6.00 -2.91
N LYS A 114 -12.22 -7.30 -2.92
CA LYS A 114 -12.73 -8.21 -1.91
C LYS A 114 -11.92 -8.20 -0.61
N ILE A 115 -10.60 -8.04 -0.71
CA ILE A 115 -9.68 -8.12 0.45
C ILE A 115 -10.13 -7.28 1.65
N PRO A 116 -10.52 -6.00 1.53
CA PRO A 116 -10.81 -5.17 2.69
C PRO A 116 -12.01 -5.63 3.54
N PHE A 117 -13.07 -6.11 2.91
CA PHE A 117 -14.33 -6.37 3.61
C PHE A 117 -15.07 -7.64 3.16
N LEU A 118 -14.70 -8.20 2.02
CA LEU A 118 -15.37 -9.34 1.38
C LEU A 118 -14.41 -10.52 1.16
N HIS A 119 -13.38 -10.65 1.99
CA HIS A 119 -12.35 -11.69 1.81
C HIS A 119 -12.92 -13.11 1.87
N HIS A 120 -14.07 -13.33 2.49
CA HIS A 120 -14.78 -14.63 2.49
C HIS A 120 -15.35 -14.99 1.11
N ASP A 121 -15.53 -14.01 0.23
CA ASP A 121 -16.09 -14.21 -1.11
C ASP A 121 -15.00 -14.43 -2.17
N ILE A 122 -13.74 -14.53 -1.73
CA ILE A 122 -12.63 -14.92 -2.61
C ILE A 122 -12.68 -16.42 -2.77
N ASP A 123 -12.94 -16.87 -3.99
CA ASP A 123 -13.07 -18.30 -4.33
C ASP A 123 -11.88 -18.83 -5.13
N ASP A 124 -11.87 -20.14 -5.37
CA ASP A 124 -10.82 -20.80 -6.16
C ASP A 124 -10.74 -20.25 -7.59
N GLY A 125 -11.86 -19.80 -8.15
CA GLY A 125 -11.90 -19.19 -9.47
C GLY A 125 -11.20 -17.83 -9.53
N ASP A 126 -11.28 -17.03 -8.47
CA ASP A 126 -10.54 -15.77 -8.36
C ASP A 126 -9.04 -16.03 -8.33
N VAL A 127 -8.62 -17.01 -7.52
CA VAL A 127 -7.21 -17.41 -7.39
C VAL A 127 -6.68 -17.97 -8.71
N GLU A 128 -7.47 -18.82 -9.38
CA GLU A 128 -7.09 -19.44 -10.65
C GLU A 128 -6.90 -18.40 -11.77
N ARG A 129 -7.75 -17.39 -11.86
CA ARG A 129 -7.58 -16.29 -12.84
C ARG A 129 -6.26 -15.54 -12.64
N ILE A 130 -5.89 -15.29 -11.39
CA ILE A 130 -4.59 -14.66 -11.07
C ILE A 130 -3.45 -15.63 -11.43
N ARG A 131 -3.56 -16.90 -11.03
CA ARG A 131 -2.54 -17.93 -11.27
C ARG A 131 -2.26 -18.13 -12.75
N SER A 132 -3.29 -18.14 -13.58
CA SER A 132 -3.17 -18.27 -15.04
C SER A 132 -2.37 -17.14 -15.67
N GLY A 133 -2.43 -15.92 -15.10
CA GLY A 133 -1.71 -14.76 -15.61
C GLY A 133 -0.34 -14.51 -14.99
N LEU A 134 -0.16 -14.82 -13.69
CA LEU A 134 1.05 -14.49 -12.94
C LEU A 134 1.87 -15.72 -12.52
N GLY A 135 1.34 -16.92 -12.72
CA GLY A 135 1.93 -18.15 -12.18
C GLY A 135 1.81 -18.23 -10.66
N GLU A 136 2.30 -19.32 -10.08
CA GLU A 136 2.18 -19.59 -8.65
C GLU A 136 2.89 -18.57 -7.77
N ALA A 137 4.15 -18.27 -8.08
CA ALA A 137 4.95 -17.30 -7.33
C ALA A 137 4.33 -15.88 -7.39
N GLY A 138 3.82 -15.49 -8.56
CA GLY A 138 3.11 -14.21 -8.74
C GLY A 138 1.81 -14.16 -7.95
N THR A 139 1.06 -15.26 -7.91
CA THR A 139 -0.18 -15.37 -7.12
C THR A 139 0.09 -15.17 -5.63
N VAL A 140 1.06 -15.92 -5.07
CA VAL A 140 1.43 -15.77 -3.66
C VAL A 140 1.91 -14.36 -3.35
N THR A 141 2.74 -13.80 -4.24
CA THR A 141 3.24 -12.42 -4.09
C THR A 141 2.10 -11.42 -4.09
N LEU A 142 1.19 -11.50 -5.06
CA LEU A 142 0.05 -10.58 -5.16
C LEU A 142 -0.87 -10.69 -3.95
N MET A 143 -1.30 -11.89 -3.58
CA MET A 143 -2.21 -12.09 -2.43
C MET A 143 -1.62 -11.53 -1.14
N THR A 144 -0.31 -11.77 -0.93
CA THR A 144 0.41 -11.23 0.25
C THR A 144 0.48 -9.70 0.19
N ALA A 145 0.79 -9.14 -0.99
CA ALA A 145 0.85 -7.69 -1.17
C ALA A 145 -0.50 -7.03 -0.91
N LEU A 146 -1.61 -7.61 -1.41
CA LEU A 146 -2.96 -7.07 -1.21
C LEU A 146 -3.32 -7.00 0.28
N ALA A 147 -3.05 -8.07 1.03
CA ALA A 147 -3.29 -8.10 2.48
C ALA A 147 -2.42 -7.03 3.20
N PHE A 148 -1.20 -6.83 2.74
CA PHE A 148 -0.31 -5.84 3.31
C PHE A 148 -0.74 -4.40 2.96
N PHE A 149 -1.20 -4.14 1.74
CA PHE A 149 -1.75 -2.84 1.34
C PHE A 149 -3.01 -2.49 2.14
N ASP A 150 -3.89 -3.47 2.40
CA ASP A 150 -5.06 -3.29 3.27
C ASP A 150 -4.63 -2.91 4.69
N ALA A 151 -3.71 -3.66 5.28
CA ALA A 151 -3.17 -3.37 6.61
C ALA A 151 -2.50 -1.99 6.67
N THR A 152 -1.75 -1.61 5.64
CA THR A 152 -1.07 -0.31 5.55
C THR A 152 -2.07 0.84 5.48
N ALA A 153 -3.10 0.74 4.63
CA ALA A 153 -4.14 1.76 4.54
C ALA A 153 -4.86 1.97 5.88
N ARG A 154 -5.22 0.88 6.56
CA ARG A 154 -5.82 0.94 7.91
C ARG A 154 -4.88 1.57 8.94
N LEU A 155 -3.60 1.19 8.92
CA LEU A 155 -2.61 1.73 9.84
C LEU A 155 -2.43 3.24 9.66
N ARG A 156 -2.38 3.72 8.41
CA ARG A 156 -2.29 5.15 8.11
C ARG A 156 -3.55 5.92 8.57
N ILE A 157 -4.73 5.34 8.41
CA ILE A 157 -5.98 5.94 8.91
C ILE A 157 -5.96 6.01 10.43
N ILE A 158 -5.58 4.92 11.12
CA ILE A 158 -5.50 4.87 12.58
C ILE A 158 -4.51 5.93 13.11
N MET A 159 -3.37 6.08 12.44
CA MET A 159 -2.38 7.09 12.78
C MET A 159 -2.77 8.50 12.29
N ASN A 160 -3.90 8.65 11.61
CA ASN A 160 -4.39 9.92 11.07
C ASN A 160 -3.31 10.63 10.25
N ALA A 161 -2.71 9.90 9.32
CA ALA A 161 -1.66 10.41 8.45
C ALA A 161 -2.22 11.48 7.50
N PRO A 162 -1.67 12.69 7.46
CA PRO A 162 -2.08 13.70 6.49
C PRO A 162 -1.75 13.26 5.06
N VAL A 163 -2.43 13.87 4.09
CA VAL A 163 -2.09 13.69 2.66
C VAL A 163 -0.70 14.26 2.43
N HIS A 164 0.19 13.44 1.89
CA HIS A 164 1.53 13.88 1.48
C HIS A 164 1.61 13.92 -0.05
N PRO A 165 2.03 15.02 -0.67
CA PRO A 165 2.29 15.02 -2.10
C PRO A 165 3.48 14.10 -2.39
N ALA A 166 3.29 13.19 -3.32
CA ALA A 166 4.24 12.33 -4.00
C ALA A 166 5.56 12.04 -3.25
N ILE A 167 5.70 10.86 -2.70
CA ILE A 167 6.98 10.39 -2.19
C ILE A 167 7.35 9.02 -2.79
N LEU A 168 7.05 8.81 -4.03
CA LEU A 168 7.74 7.78 -4.79
C LEU A 168 8.50 8.49 -5.92
N THR A 169 9.57 9.16 -5.54
CA THR A 169 10.59 9.54 -6.50
C THR A 169 11.27 8.27 -7.02
N ASP A 170 11.79 8.31 -8.24
CA ASP A 170 12.48 7.23 -8.96
C ASP A 170 13.66 6.56 -8.22
N THR A 171 13.81 6.79 -6.96
CA THR A 171 14.85 6.16 -6.16
C THR A 171 14.37 4.77 -5.78
N PRO A 172 15.01 3.70 -6.29
CA PRO A 172 14.75 2.37 -5.77
C PRO A 172 14.96 2.43 -4.26
N LEU A 173 14.04 1.84 -3.50
CA LEU A 173 14.19 1.71 -2.05
C LEU A 173 15.58 1.15 -1.78
N ARG A 174 16.50 2.00 -1.33
CA ARG A 174 17.78 1.55 -0.84
C ARG A 174 17.54 0.84 0.47
N ASP A 175 18.31 -0.22 0.71
CA ASP A 175 18.24 -0.98 1.96
C ASP A 175 18.21 0.00 3.16
N GLY A 176 17.08 0.04 3.85
CA GLY A 176 16.89 0.85 5.06
C GLY A 176 16.28 2.25 4.88
N GLU A 177 16.01 2.73 3.66
CA GLU A 177 15.30 3.99 3.44
C GLU A 177 13.82 3.72 3.14
N LEU A 178 12.97 4.10 4.06
CA LEU A 178 11.55 4.34 3.84
C LEU A 178 11.33 5.83 3.63
N TYR A 179 10.80 6.18 2.49
CA TYR A 179 10.14 7.44 2.14
C TYR A 179 10.52 8.68 2.96
#